data_2c1a74f18dda1542cee269b129fc44eb
#
_entry.id   2c1a74f18dda1542cee269b129fc44eb
#
_cell.length_a   1.000
_cell.length_b   1.000
_cell.length_c   1.000
_cell.angle_alpha   90.00
_cell.angle_beta   90.00
_cell.angle_gamma   90.00
#
_symmetry.space_group_name_H-M   'P 1'
#
loop_
_entity.id
_entity.type
_entity.pdbx_description
1 polymer ?
#
loop_
_entity_poly.entity_id
_entity_poly.type
_entity_poly.pdbx_seq_one_letter_code
_entity_poly.pdbx_strand_id
1 'polypeptide(L)'
;DWTSLGREVLRKLDTILSDNADNLHSAIANFNTFTDVLARNSGRIDGLISGLERMTGGGGASDVKVPVYDLTAVTDFPALATEPSWQLVIPEPSALLALNTDKMSVRPQGGAESTDIADAKWTDALPVLLQEKIIQSFENAGYSRAVSRPKDGLEAEFQLLLDIRGFSLVEGAEPSGVLEFEAKVLGPDGKILAARTFRGAAPATGTDAAAAAASLNKAFREAASELVPWAAGVVDDAPSPASPPDEAPPEDTSPQRT
;
A
#
# COMPACT_ATOMS: atom_id res chain seq x y z
N ASP A 1 -35.28 45.88 -7.95
CA ASP A 1 -34.68 46.72 -8.96
C ASP A 1 -33.33 46.11 -9.41
N TRP A 2 -33.28 45.56 -10.63
CA TRP A 2 -32.13 44.83 -11.19
C TRP A 2 -30.84 45.66 -11.20
N THR A 3 -30.94 46.95 -11.25
CA THR A 3 -29.79 47.87 -11.29
C THR A 3 -29.14 48.09 -9.93
N SER A 4 -29.87 47.92 -8.82
CA SER A 4 -29.31 47.99 -7.48
C SER A 4 -28.59 46.69 -7.08
N LEU A 5 -29.18 45.54 -7.50
CA LEU A 5 -28.59 44.23 -7.26
C LEU A 5 -27.25 44.05 -8.02
N GLY A 6 -27.21 44.49 -9.30
CA GLY A 6 -26.02 44.49 -10.10
C GLY A 6 -24.86 45.32 -9.51
N ARG A 7 -25.19 46.51 -8.98
CA ARG A 7 -24.17 47.36 -8.31
C ARG A 7 -23.66 46.78 -6.98
N GLU A 8 -24.49 46.06 -6.26
CA GLU A 8 -24.08 45.41 -5.01
C GLU A 8 -23.17 44.20 -5.28
N VAL A 9 -23.47 43.40 -6.29
CA VAL A 9 -22.63 42.29 -6.73
C VAL A 9 -21.26 42.77 -7.23
N LEU A 10 -21.23 43.85 -8.02
CA LEU A 10 -19.97 44.43 -8.51
C LEU A 10 -19.11 44.97 -7.35
N ARG A 11 -19.71 45.60 -6.34
CA ARG A 11 -18.99 46.08 -5.16
C ARG A 11 -18.43 44.94 -4.30
N LYS A 12 -19.20 43.86 -4.12
CA LYS A 12 -18.71 42.65 -3.42
C LYS A 12 -17.57 41.96 -4.16
N LEU A 13 -17.63 41.88 -5.48
CA LEU A 13 -16.53 41.36 -6.31
C LEU A 13 -15.30 42.24 -6.22
N ASP A 14 -15.45 43.57 -6.24
CA ASP A 14 -14.32 44.49 -6.13
C ASP A 14 -13.63 44.37 -4.74
N THR A 15 -14.42 44.24 -3.67
CA THR A 15 -13.90 43.99 -2.32
C THR A 15 -13.15 42.63 -2.23
N ILE A 16 -13.71 41.56 -2.75
CA ILE A 16 -13.09 40.23 -2.73
C ILE A 16 -11.78 40.24 -3.54
N LEU A 17 -11.76 40.91 -4.68
CA LEU A 17 -10.57 41.02 -5.52
C LEU A 17 -9.48 41.87 -4.83
N SER A 18 -9.87 42.97 -4.17
CA SER A 18 -8.94 43.83 -3.44
C SER A 18 -8.35 43.10 -2.22
N ASP A 19 -9.18 42.44 -1.40
CA ASP A 19 -8.73 41.70 -0.21
C ASP A 19 -7.83 40.51 -0.58
N ASN A 20 -8.09 39.84 -1.71
CA ASN A 20 -7.24 38.76 -2.21
C ASN A 20 -5.95 39.28 -2.85
N ALA A 21 -5.96 40.44 -3.48
CA ALA A 21 -4.75 41.05 -4.04
C ALA A 21 -3.76 41.43 -2.92
N ASP A 22 -4.22 41.99 -1.81
CA ASP A 22 -3.39 42.35 -0.67
C ASP A 22 -2.80 41.11 0.01
N ASN A 23 -3.59 40.05 0.17
CA ASN A 23 -3.13 38.79 0.71
C ASN A 23 -2.10 38.11 -0.21
N LEU A 24 -2.30 38.18 -1.52
CA LEU A 24 -1.38 37.62 -2.51
C LEU A 24 -0.05 38.42 -2.54
N HIS A 25 -0.12 39.74 -2.49
CA HIS A 25 1.06 40.61 -2.37
C HIS A 25 1.88 40.31 -1.09
N SER A 26 1.17 40.14 0.04
CA SER A 26 1.80 39.78 1.31
C SER A 26 2.46 38.40 1.26
N ALA A 27 1.78 37.41 0.65
CA ALA A 27 2.33 36.06 0.46
C ALA A 27 3.58 36.08 -0.43
N ILE A 28 3.56 36.82 -1.53
CA ILE A 28 4.72 36.97 -2.43
C ILE A 28 5.87 37.69 -1.74
N ALA A 29 5.60 38.75 -0.98
CA ALA A 29 6.61 39.47 -0.21
C ALA A 29 7.26 38.57 0.87
N ASN A 30 6.46 37.76 1.56
CA ASN A 30 6.95 36.80 2.54
C ASN A 30 7.79 35.69 1.89
N PHE A 31 7.36 35.19 0.73
CA PHE A 31 8.12 34.20 -0.04
C PHE A 31 9.46 34.75 -0.53
N ASN A 32 9.48 35.99 -1.04
CA ASN A 32 10.73 36.67 -1.45
C ASN A 32 11.67 36.89 -0.26
N THR A 33 11.10 37.28 0.89
CA THR A 33 11.89 37.44 2.13
C THR A 33 12.46 36.08 2.58
N PHE A 34 11.68 35.01 2.51
CA PHE A 34 12.14 33.65 2.85
C PHE A 34 13.27 33.19 1.92
N THR A 35 13.11 33.37 0.60
CA THR A 35 14.13 33.01 -0.37
C THR A 35 15.41 33.84 -0.21
N ASP A 36 15.29 35.12 0.10
CA ASP A 36 16.42 35.99 0.40
C ASP A 36 17.18 35.60 1.68
N VAL A 37 16.45 35.22 2.72
CA VAL A 37 17.06 34.71 3.97
C VAL A 37 17.73 33.36 3.72
N LEU A 38 17.13 32.49 2.94
CA LEU A 38 17.70 31.20 2.57
C LEU A 38 18.97 31.38 1.73
N ALA A 39 18.94 32.27 0.72
CA ALA A 39 20.09 32.58 -0.12
C ALA A 39 21.24 33.18 0.68
N ARG A 40 20.96 34.10 1.63
CA ARG A 40 22.00 34.69 2.51
C ARG A 40 22.58 33.72 3.53
N ASN A 41 21.84 32.69 3.89
CA ASN A 41 22.26 31.66 4.85
C ASN A 41 22.76 30.37 4.18
N SER A 42 22.72 30.25 2.85
CA SER A 42 23.18 29.05 2.13
C SER A 42 24.64 28.72 2.48
N GLY A 43 25.51 29.72 2.48
CA GLY A 43 26.91 29.52 2.89
C GLY A 43 27.10 29.14 4.38
N ARG A 44 26.15 29.48 5.25
CA ARG A 44 26.16 29.05 6.65
C ARG A 44 25.59 27.62 6.81
N ILE A 45 24.63 27.27 6.00
CA ILE A 45 24.09 25.91 5.93
C ILE A 45 25.15 24.95 5.38
N ASP A 46 25.86 25.35 4.30
CA ASP A 46 26.99 24.61 3.77
C ASP A 46 28.14 24.51 4.80
N GLY A 47 28.39 25.59 5.56
CA GLY A 47 29.36 25.61 6.65
C GLY A 47 28.97 24.73 7.84
N LEU A 48 27.67 24.61 8.17
CA LEU A 48 27.15 23.72 9.20
C LEU A 48 27.25 22.26 8.75
N ILE A 49 26.90 21.97 7.51
CA ILE A 49 27.03 20.64 6.92
C ILE A 49 28.49 20.22 6.89
N SER A 50 29.39 21.11 6.37
CA SER A 50 30.83 20.84 6.34
C SER A 50 31.47 20.81 7.74
N GLY A 51 30.90 21.49 8.72
CA GLY A 51 31.29 21.44 10.11
C GLY A 51 30.91 20.16 10.80
N LEU A 52 29.71 19.67 10.50
CA LEU A 52 29.19 18.38 10.98
C LEU A 52 29.97 17.20 10.37
N GLU A 53 30.29 17.29 9.07
CA GLU A 53 31.17 16.33 8.37
C GLU A 53 32.56 16.24 8.99
N ARG A 54 33.14 17.40 9.38
CA ARG A 54 34.46 17.45 10.05
C ARG A 54 34.41 16.97 11.50
N MET A 55 33.28 17.16 12.19
CA MET A 55 33.11 16.76 13.59
C MET A 55 32.81 15.24 13.74
N THR A 56 32.25 14.63 12.69
CA THR A 56 32.03 13.20 12.61
C THR A 56 33.25 12.40 12.10
N GLY A 57 34.43 13.03 12.00
CA GLY A 57 35.67 12.38 11.57
C GLY A 57 35.72 12.23 10.05
N GLY A 58 36.35 13.22 9.38
CA GLY A 58 36.55 13.24 7.94
C GLY A 58 37.31 12.03 7.41
N GLY A 59 36.59 10.97 7.17
CA GLY A 59 36.92 9.92 6.24
C GLY A 59 35.88 10.02 5.15
N GLY A 60 36.32 10.12 3.89
CA GLY A 60 35.45 10.34 2.73
C GLY A 60 34.12 9.65 2.89
N ALA A 61 33.03 10.36 2.65
CA ALA A 61 31.74 9.75 2.45
C ALA A 61 31.90 8.79 1.26
N SER A 62 32.30 7.58 1.55
CA SER A 62 31.94 6.46 0.74
C SER A 62 30.42 6.57 0.66
N ASP A 63 29.92 6.74 -0.53
CA ASP A 63 28.50 6.57 -0.84
C ASP A 63 28.17 5.13 -0.43
N VAL A 64 27.92 4.93 0.87
CA VAL A 64 27.54 3.62 1.40
C VAL A 64 26.16 3.38 0.85
N LYS A 65 26.12 2.80 -0.34
CA LYS A 65 24.87 2.33 -0.95
C LYS A 65 24.24 1.36 0.03
N VAL A 66 23.25 1.85 0.75
CA VAL A 66 22.41 0.98 1.59
C VAL A 66 21.80 -0.09 0.66
N PRO A 67 22.09 -1.36 0.85
CA PRO A 67 21.53 -2.42 0.02
C PRO A 67 20.01 -2.41 0.15
N VAL A 68 19.34 -2.47 -1.00
CA VAL A 68 17.90 -2.52 -1.11
C VAL A 68 17.50 -3.93 -1.52
N TYR A 69 16.60 -4.53 -0.76
CA TYR A 69 16.12 -5.89 -0.97
C TYR A 69 14.67 -5.89 -1.46
N ASP A 70 14.30 -6.91 -2.21
CA ASP A 70 12.94 -7.10 -2.72
C ASP A 70 12.41 -8.49 -2.36
N LEU A 71 11.09 -8.64 -2.34
CA LEU A 71 10.43 -9.93 -2.24
C LEU A 71 10.20 -10.50 -3.64
N THR A 72 10.12 -11.82 -3.73
CA THR A 72 9.86 -12.53 -4.98
C THR A 72 8.48 -13.15 -4.94
N ALA A 73 7.63 -12.80 -5.89
CA ALA A 73 6.33 -13.42 -6.05
C ALA A 73 6.42 -14.93 -6.26
N VAL A 74 5.41 -15.67 -5.85
CA VAL A 74 5.34 -17.12 -6.10
C VAL A 74 5.02 -17.37 -7.56
N THR A 75 5.70 -18.36 -8.16
CA THR A 75 5.52 -18.72 -9.57
C THR A 75 5.02 -20.15 -9.74
N ASP A 76 5.23 -21.00 -8.74
CA ASP A 76 4.97 -22.43 -8.82
C ASP A 76 3.52 -22.73 -8.41
N PHE A 77 2.59 -22.51 -9.33
CA PHE A 77 1.17 -22.85 -9.17
C PHE A 77 0.75 -23.87 -10.25
N PRO A 78 -0.20 -24.77 -9.94
CA PRO A 78 -0.79 -25.61 -10.96
C PRO A 78 -1.55 -24.76 -11.98
N ALA A 79 -1.55 -25.18 -13.24
CA ALA A 79 -2.31 -24.51 -14.29
C ALA A 79 -3.81 -24.51 -13.96
N LEU A 80 -4.47 -23.37 -14.19
CA LEU A 80 -5.91 -23.26 -14.03
C LEU A 80 -6.65 -24.16 -15.04
N ALA A 81 -7.63 -24.90 -14.57
CA ALA A 81 -8.50 -25.72 -15.42
C ALA A 81 -9.53 -24.87 -16.18
N THR A 82 -9.93 -23.73 -15.63
CA THR A 82 -10.95 -22.83 -16.18
C THR A 82 -10.58 -21.39 -15.86
N GLU A 83 -10.80 -20.46 -16.81
CA GLU A 83 -10.63 -19.04 -16.54
C GLU A 83 -11.67 -18.57 -15.50
N PRO A 84 -11.26 -17.75 -14.51
CA PRO A 84 -12.17 -17.20 -13.52
C PRO A 84 -13.15 -16.23 -14.18
N SER A 85 -14.42 -16.27 -13.75
CA SER A 85 -15.48 -15.35 -14.19
C SER A 85 -15.72 -14.20 -13.20
N TRP A 86 -15.01 -14.17 -12.07
CA TRP A 86 -15.13 -13.20 -10.99
C TRP A 86 -14.03 -12.13 -11.03
N GLN A 87 -14.26 -11.05 -10.29
CA GLN A 87 -13.27 -9.97 -10.10
C GLN A 87 -12.94 -9.82 -8.61
N LEU A 88 -11.65 -9.90 -8.28
CA LEU A 88 -11.12 -9.77 -6.93
C LEU A 88 -10.23 -8.52 -6.84
N VAL A 89 -10.56 -7.59 -5.95
CA VAL A 89 -9.70 -6.45 -5.63
C VAL A 89 -8.89 -6.74 -4.38
N ILE A 90 -7.60 -6.42 -4.43
CA ILE A 90 -6.67 -6.51 -3.30
C ILE A 90 -6.25 -5.10 -2.91
N PRO A 91 -6.89 -4.48 -1.90
CA PRO A 91 -6.45 -3.21 -1.34
C PRO A 91 -5.06 -3.33 -0.69
N GLU A 92 -4.41 -2.20 -0.48
CA GLU A 92 -3.19 -2.14 0.31
C GLU A 92 -3.44 -2.75 1.70
N PRO A 93 -2.61 -3.72 2.14
CA PRO A 93 -2.75 -4.35 3.44
C PRO A 93 -2.71 -3.33 4.59
N SER A 94 -3.54 -3.53 5.61
CA SER A 94 -3.41 -2.79 6.86
C SER A 94 -2.21 -3.31 7.66
N ALA A 95 -1.56 -2.40 8.38
CA ALA A 95 -0.46 -2.72 9.27
C ALA A 95 -0.36 -1.71 10.42
N LEU A 96 0.18 -2.15 11.56
CA LEU A 96 0.59 -1.22 12.60
C LEU A 96 1.69 -0.29 12.09
N LEU A 97 1.77 0.92 12.66
CA LEU A 97 2.76 1.93 12.23
C LEU A 97 4.21 1.40 12.25
N ALA A 98 4.55 0.53 13.19
CA ALA A 98 5.86 -0.10 13.29
C ALA A 98 6.20 -1.03 12.11
N LEU A 99 5.19 -1.53 11.40
CA LEU A 99 5.34 -2.39 10.22
C LEU A 99 5.13 -1.61 8.91
N ASN A 100 4.58 -0.40 8.96
CA ASN A 100 4.39 0.46 7.79
C ASN A 100 5.67 1.25 7.48
N THR A 101 6.71 0.54 7.11
CA THR A 101 8.05 1.08 6.85
C THR A 101 8.79 0.22 5.82
N ASP A 102 9.82 0.77 5.20
CA ASP A 102 10.76 0.05 4.33
C ASP A 102 11.91 -0.64 5.10
N LYS A 103 11.94 -0.54 6.43
CA LYS A 103 13.00 -1.10 7.25
C LYS A 103 12.81 -2.59 7.49
N MET A 104 13.93 -3.30 7.61
CA MET A 104 13.94 -4.69 8.07
C MET A 104 14.02 -4.72 9.58
N SER A 105 13.20 -5.54 10.22
CA SER A 105 13.21 -5.67 11.67
C SER A 105 13.70 -7.02 12.14
N VAL A 106 14.36 -7.00 13.27
CA VAL A 106 14.81 -8.18 14.01
C VAL A 106 14.27 -8.13 15.45
N ARG A 107 13.88 -9.28 16.00
CA ARG A 107 13.42 -9.41 17.37
C ARG A 107 14.02 -10.64 18.04
N PRO A 108 14.32 -10.62 19.35
CA PRO A 108 14.71 -11.79 20.11
C PRO A 108 13.60 -12.84 20.14
N GLN A 109 13.95 -14.10 20.23
CA GLN A 109 12.99 -15.19 20.42
C GLN A 109 12.21 -14.99 21.72
N GLY A 110 10.88 -14.93 21.64
CA GLY A 110 10.02 -14.66 22.81
C GLY A 110 10.05 -13.21 23.32
N GLY A 111 10.85 -12.33 22.71
CA GLY A 111 10.91 -10.90 23.03
C GLY A 111 9.79 -10.10 22.35
N ALA A 112 9.35 -9.03 23.02
CA ALA A 112 8.38 -8.08 22.47
C ALA A 112 9.05 -6.90 21.74
N GLU A 113 10.32 -6.62 22.04
CA GLU A 113 11.07 -5.53 21.42
C GLU A 113 11.54 -5.94 20.02
N SER A 114 11.38 -5.05 19.07
CA SER A 114 11.90 -5.19 17.70
C SER A 114 12.83 -4.03 17.43
N THR A 115 13.96 -4.32 16.79
CA THR A 115 14.94 -3.32 16.35
C THR A 115 15.12 -3.39 14.84
N ASP A 116 15.52 -2.27 14.23
CA ASP A 116 15.81 -2.24 12.81
C ASP A 116 17.18 -2.89 12.52
N ILE A 117 17.27 -3.65 11.44
CA ILE A 117 18.56 -4.11 10.92
C ILE A 117 19.24 -2.91 10.28
N ALA A 118 20.42 -2.55 10.76
CA ALA A 118 21.18 -1.42 10.25
C ALA A 118 21.56 -1.61 8.77
N ASP A 119 21.62 -0.51 8.06
CA ASP A 119 22.17 -0.42 6.70
C ASP A 119 21.49 -1.38 5.68
N ALA A 120 20.17 -1.64 5.85
CA ALA A 120 19.39 -2.43 4.90
C ALA A 120 17.93 -1.98 4.86
N LYS A 121 17.32 -2.06 3.68
CA LYS A 121 15.90 -1.74 3.54
C LYS A 121 15.23 -2.54 2.42
N TRP A 122 13.92 -2.58 2.45
CA TRP A 122 13.07 -3.06 1.37
C TRP A 122 12.98 -2.02 0.26
N THR A 123 12.55 -2.45 -0.92
CA THR A 123 12.30 -1.58 -2.10
C THR A 123 11.19 -0.57 -1.85
N ASP A 124 10.23 -0.89 -0.97
CA ASP A 124 9.09 -0.04 -0.63
C ASP A 124 8.64 -0.31 0.82
N ALA A 125 7.69 0.47 1.32
CA ALA A 125 7.00 0.19 2.56
C ALA A 125 6.34 -1.19 2.52
N LEU A 126 6.40 -1.93 3.62
CA LEU A 126 5.98 -3.33 3.67
C LEU A 126 4.55 -3.58 3.16
N PRO A 127 3.51 -2.78 3.49
CA PRO A 127 2.17 -3.00 2.96
C PRO A 127 2.12 -2.92 1.43
N VAL A 128 2.76 -1.92 0.83
CA VAL A 128 2.82 -1.72 -0.62
C VAL A 128 3.57 -2.89 -1.28
N LEU A 129 4.71 -3.28 -0.70
CA LEU A 129 5.52 -4.39 -1.19
C LEU A 129 4.76 -5.72 -1.16
N LEU A 130 4.06 -6.02 -0.06
CA LEU A 130 3.25 -7.23 0.06
C LEU A 130 2.09 -7.24 -0.92
N GLN A 131 1.35 -6.12 -1.07
CA GLN A 131 0.28 -5.99 -2.06
C GLN A 131 0.78 -6.33 -3.46
N GLU A 132 1.88 -5.70 -3.87
CA GLU A 132 2.49 -5.91 -5.19
C GLU A 132 2.83 -7.38 -5.44
N LYS A 133 3.54 -8.02 -4.49
CA LYS A 133 4.00 -9.40 -4.66
C LYS A 133 2.88 -10.44 -4.54
N ILE A 134 1.81 -10.13 -3.79
CA ILE A 134 0.61 -10.97 -3.73
C ILE A 134 -0.14 -10.88 -5.06
N ILE A 135 -0.37 -9.68 -5.60
CA ILE A 135 -1.00 -9.50 -6.93
C ILE A 135 -0.20 -10.26 -7.99
N GLN A 136 1.13 -10.07 -8.06
CA GLN A 136 1.98 -10.81 -8.98
C GLN A 136 1.89 -12.33 -8.79
N SER A 137 1.70 -12.81 -7.55
CA SER A 137 1.52 -14.24 -7.29
C SER A 137 0.18 -14.77 -7.85
N PHE A 138 -0.91 -14.00 -7.75
CA PHE A 138 -2.17 -14.32 -8.42
C PHE A 138 -2.03 -14.30 -9.94
N GLU A 139 -1.33 -13.33 -10.51
CA GLU A 139 -1.06 -13.26 -11.95
C GLU A 139 -0.27 -14.48 -12.43
N ASN A 140 0.75 -14.89 -11.67
CA ASN A 140 1.55 -16.10 -11.96
C ASN A 140 0.73 -17.39 -11.85
N ALA A 141 -0.30 -17.39 -11.00
CA ALA A 141 -1.25 -18.50 -10.87
C ALA A 141 -2.30 -18.52 -12.00
N GLY A 142 -2.28 -17.56 -12.92
CA GLY A 142 -3.20 -17.49 -14.06
C GLY A 142 -4.41 -16.54 -13.86
N TYR A 143 -4.47 -15.81 -12.74
CA TYR A 143 -5.58 -14.91 -12.41
C TYR A 143 -5.38 -13.46 -12.88
N SER A 144 -4.48 -13.20 -13.84
CA SER A 144 -4.12 -11.83 -14.30
C SER A 144 -5.32 -11.00 -14.79
N ARG A 145 -6.39 -11.63 -15.26
CA ARG A 145 -7.61 -10.95 -15.70
C ARG A 145 -8.65 -10.77 -14.62
N ALA A 146 -8.48 -11.43 -13.48
CA ALA A 146 -9.45 -11.49 -12.39
C ALA A 146 -9.02 -10.68 -11.15
N VAL A 147 -7.75 -10.26 -11.06
CA VAL A 147 -7.20 -9.58 -9.90
C VAL A 147 -6.73 -8.17 -10.26
N SER A 148 -7.02 -7.21 -9.37
CA SER A 148 -6.67 -5.80 -9.59
C SER A 148 -6.48 -5.03 -8.27
N ARG A 149 -6.02 -3.79 -8.40
CA ARG A 149 -5.98 -2.80 -7.31
C ARG A 149 -7.25 -1.94 -7.31
N PRO A 150 -7.66 -1.35 -6.17
CA PRO A 150 -8.84 -0.47 -6.10
C PRO A 150 -8.81 0.72 -7.05
N LYS A 151 -7.62 1.15 -7.51
CA LYS A 151 -7.43 2.34 -8.36
C LYS A 151 -7.67 2.07 -9.85
N ASP A 152 -7.82 0.81 -10.23
CA ASP A 152 -7.91 0.41 -11.63
C ASP A 152 -9.34 0.60 -12.20
N GLY A 153 -10.26 1.17 -11.40
CA GLY A 153 -11.62 1.55 -11.85
C GLY A 153 -12.56 0.37 -12.11
N LEU A 154 -12.18 -0.83 -11.69
CA LEU A 154 -13.02 -2.01 -11.78
C LEU A 154 -14.00 -2.06 -10.60
N GLU A 155 -15.27 -2.30 -10.89
CA GLU A 155 -16.25 -2.68 -9.87
C GLU A 155 -15.97 -4.12 -9.47
N ALA A 156 -15.30 -4.27 -8.32
CA ALA A 156 -14.94 -5.59 -7.82
C ALA A 156 -16.12 -6.25 -7.13
N GLU A 157 -16.42 -7.47 -7.52
CA GLU A 157 -17.41 -8.32 -6.84
C GLU A 157 -16.89 -8.78 -5.48
N PHE A 158 -15.58 -9.02 -5.37
CA PHE A 158 -14.92 -9.53 -4.17
C PHE A 158 -13.74 -8.67 -3.75
N GLN A 159 -13.43 -8.68 -2.46
CA GLN A 159 -12.27 -8.01 -1.91
C GLN A 159 -11.45 -8.96 -1.04
N LEU A 160 -10.13 -8.96 -1.20
CA LEU A 160 -9.19 -9.66 -0.31
C LEU A 160 -8.53 -8.63 0.60
N LEU A 161 -8.98 -8.54 1.84
CA LEU A 161 -8.40 -7.67 2.85
C LEU A 161 -7.31 -8.43 3.59
N LEU A 162 -6.16 -7.76 3.79
CA LEU A 162 -5.02 -8.30 4.50
C LEU A 162 -4.67 -7.41 5.68
N ASP A 163 -4.33 -8.02 6.83
CA ASP A 163 -3.88 -7.34 8.03
C ASP A 163 -2.55 -7.95 8.49
N ILE A 164 -1.46 -7.17 8.34
CA ILE A 164 -0.09 -7.61 8.64
C ILE A 164 0.12 -7.58 10.16
N ARG A 165 0.39 -8.74 10.74
CA ARG A 165 0.60 -8.91 12.19
C ARG A 165 2.07 -8.99 12.56
N GLY A 166 2.92 -9.46 11.66
CA GLY A 166 4.35 -9.56 11.91
C GLY A 166 5.15 -9.83 10.65
N PHE A 167 6.32 -9.20 10.54
CA PHE A 167 7.31 -9.44 9.48
C PHE A 167 8.69 -9.10 10.03
N SER A 168 9.39 -10.08 10.56
CA SER A 168 10.69 -9.87 11.20
C SER A 168 11.56 -11.12 11.17
N LEU A 169 12.87 -10.90 11.24
CA LEU A 169 13.80 -11.95 11.62
C LEU A 169 13.66 -12.21 13.13
N VAL A 170 13.44 -13.43 13.53
CA VAL A 170 13.45 -13.86 14.93
C VAL A 170 14.81 -14.44 15.24
N GLU A 171 15.54 -13.82 16.18
CA GLU A 171 16.82 -14.30 16.65
C GLU A 171 16.65 -15.45 17.64
N GLY A 172 17.65 -16.32 17.72
CA GLY A 172 17.69 -17.46 18.63
C GLY A 172 18.81 -18.42 18.22
N ALA A 173 18.81 -19.60 18.80
CA ALA A 173 19.77 -20.66 18.45
C ALA A 173 19.63 -21.04 16.96
N GLU A 174 18.42 -20.97 16.43
CA GLU A 174 18.09 -21.15 15.01
C GLU A 174 17.29 -19.92 14.54
N PRO A 175 17.97 -18.88 14.01
CA PRO A 175 17.28 -17.70 13.56
C PRO A 175 16.35 -18.00 12.37
N SER A 176 15.22 -17.33 12.31
CA SER A 176 14.22 -17.56 11.25
C SER A 176 13.48 -16.27 10.85
N GLY A 177 13.25 -16.09 9.56
CA GLY A 177 12.34 -15.08 9.04
C GLY A 177 10.90 -15.54 9.25
N VAL A 178 10.05 -14.67 9.79
CA VAL A 178 8.64 -14.97 10.08
C VAL A 178 7.77 -13.88 9.50
N LEU A 179 6.75 -14.29 8.74
CA LEU A 179 5.62 -13.47 8.29
C LEU A 179 4.34 -14.02 8.89
N GLU A 180 3.47 -13.13 9.38
CA GLU A 180 2.13 -13.47 9.80
C GLU A 180 1.15 -12.37 9.40
N PHE A 181 0.04 -12.74 8.78
CA PHE A 181 -1.06 -11.84 8.44
C PHE A 181 -2.41 -12.56 8.50
N GLU A 182 -3.45 -11.81 8.76
CA GLU A 182 -4.84 -12.28 8.57
C GLU A 182 -5.33 -11.88 7.19
N ALA A 183 -6.04 -12.79 6.52
CA ALA A 183 -6.72 -12.54 5.25
C ALA A 183 -8.23 -12.73 5.43
N LYS A 184 -9.01 -11.84 4.81
CA LYS A 184 -10.48 -11.89 4.78
C LYS A 184 -10.95 -11.72 3.34
N VAL A 185 -11.80 -12.62 2.87
CA VAL A 185 -12.49 -12.45 1.59
C VAL A 185 -13.87 -11.89 1.87
N LEU A 186 -14.18 -10.76 1.25
CA LEU A 186 -15.49 -10.13 1.29
C LEU A 186 -16.24 -10.40 -0.02
N GLY A 187 -17.52 -10.65 0.09
CA GLY A 187 -18.44 -10.79 -1.04
C GLY A 187 -18.99 -9.46 -1.55
N PRO A 188 -19.84 -9.50 -2.58
CA PRO A 188 -20.45 -8.32 -3.22
C PRO A 188 -21.30 -7.48 -2.26
N ASP A 189 -21.88 -8.11 -1.23
CA ASP A 189 -22.67 -7.46 -0.18
C ASP A 189 -21.83 -6.89 0.97
N GLY A 190 -20.51 -6.92 0.85
CA GLY A 190 -19.56 -6.47 1.86
C GLY A 190 -19.43 -7.38 3.08
N LYS A 191 -20.08 -8.56 3.08
CA LYS A 191 -19.94 -9.52 4.17
C LYS A 191 -18.68 -10.37 4.01
N ILE A 192 -18.09 -10.74 5.13
CA ILE A 192 -16.96 -11.65 5.18
C ILE A 192 -17.44 -13.06 4.83
N LEU A 193 -16.94 -13.61 3.73
CA LEU A 193 -17.19 -14.99 3.30
C LEU A 193 -16.30 -15.96 4.05
N ALA A 194 -15.02 -15.63 4.20
CA ALA A 194 -14.06 -16.43 4.96
C ALA A 194 -12.94 -15.54 5.52
N ALA A 195 -12.34 -16.01 6.61
CA ALA A 195 -11.16 -15.40 7.22
C ALA A 195 -10.18 -16.50 7.64
N ARG A 196 -8.87 -16.27 7.42
CA ARG A 196 -7.81 -17.20 7.80
C ARG A 196 -6.53 -16.44 8.12
N THR A 197 -5.81 -16.89 9.16
CA THR A 197 -4.45 -16.41 9.43
C THR A 197 -3.46 -17.26 8.65
N PHE A 198 -2.55 -16.60 7.96
CA PHE A 198 -1.44 -17.21 7.23
C PHE A 198 -0.14 -16.90 7.94
N ARG A 199 0.72 -17.89 8.00
CA ARG A 199 2.05 -17.76 8.57
C ARG A 199 3.05 -18.50 7.71
N GLY A 200 4.12 -17.80 7.35
CA GLY A 200 5.30 -18.41 6.76
C GLY A 200 6.48 -18.26 7.70
N ALA A 201 7.33 -19.27 7.75
CA ALA A 201 8.55 -19.26 8.57
C ALA A 201 9.67 -20.03 7.88
N ALA A 202 10.82 -19.38 7.73
CA ALA A 202 11.96 -20.01 7.07
C ALA A 202 13.25 -19.79 7.86
N PRO A 203 14.11 -20.81 7.98
CA PRO A 203 15.39 -20.67 8.69
C PRO A 203 16.29 -19.66 7.97
N ALA A 204 16.99 -18.85 8.77
CA ALA A 204 18.00 -17.92 8.31
C ALA A 204 19.41 -18.50 8.55
N THR A 205 20.34 -18.20 7.64
CA THR A 205 21.73 -18.63 7.76
C THR A 205 22.56 -17.74 8.69
N GLY A 206 21.98 -16.64 9.15
CA GLY A 206 22.59 -15.64 10.02
C GLY A 206 21.60 -14.54 10.35
N THR A 207 22.08 -13.49 11.01
CA THR A 207 21.27 -12.33 11.44
C THR A 207 21.62 -11.06 10.67
N ASP A 208 22.49 -11.15 9.68
CA ASP A 208 22.79 -10.03 8.78
C ASP A 208 21.62 -9.75 7.80
N ALA A 209 21.65 -8.61 7.15
CA ALA A 209 20.60 -8.14 6.26
C ALA A 209 20.30 -9.10 5.09
N ALA A 210 21.32 -9.72 4.52
CA ALA A 210 21.14 -10.63 3.38
C ALA A 210 20.48 -11.95 3.84
N ALA A 211 20.90 -12.49 4.98
CA ALA A 211 20.32 -13.68 5.57
C ALA A 211 18.85 -13.41 6.00
N ALA A 212 18.59 -12.24 6.60
CA ALA A 212 17.24 -11.81 6.97
C ALA A 212 16.34 -11.68 5.73
N ALA A 213 16.78 -10.97 4.70
CA ALA A 213 16.03 -10.80 3.46
C ALA A 213 15.71 -12.14 2.79
N ALA A 214 16.70 -13.04 2.71
CA ALA A 214 16.52 -14.37 2.11
C ALA A 214 15.52 -15.23 2.88
N SER A 215 15.56 -15.22 4.21
CA SER A 215 14.64 -16.00 5.04
C SER A 215 13.22 -15.41 5.03
N LEU A 216 13.08 -14.09 5.10
CA LEU A 216 11.80 -13.40 5.01
C LEU A 216 11.15 -13.57 3.64
N ASN A 217 11.95 -13.56 2.56
CA ASN A 217 11.44 -13.86 1.23
C ASN A 217 10.89 -15.30 1.13
N LYS A 218 11.56 -16.28 1.75
CA LYS A 218 11.06 -17.67 1.79
C LYS A 218 9.77 -17.76 2.63
N ALA A 219 9.72 -17.09 3.79
CA ALA A 219 8.53 -17.03 4.62
C ALA A 219 7.34 -16.39 3.88
N PHE A 220 7.58 -15.32 3.14
CA PHE A 220 6.56 -14.72 2.27
C PHE A 220 6.04 -15.71 1.21
N ARG A 221 6.95 -16.36 0.49
CA ARG A 221 6.57 -17.32 -0.56
C ARG A 221 5.76 -18.50 0.00
N GLU A 222 6.10 -19.00 1.18
CA GLU A 222 5.34 -20.04 1.87
C GLU A 222 3.90 -19.57 2.14
N ALA A 223 3.73 -18.42 2.81
CA ALA A 223 2.41 -17.88 3.13
C ALA A 223 1.59 -17.53 1.88
N ALA A 224 2.21 -16.94 0.84
CA ALA A 224 1.53 -16.56 -0.39
C ALA A 224 1.14 -17.79 -1.25
N SER A 225 1.92 -18.89 -1.21
CA SER A 225 1.58 -20.12 -1.91
C SER A 225 0.31 -20.80 -1.35
N GLU A 226 0.01 -20.56 -0.07
CA GLU A 226 -1.24 -21.02 0.55
C GLU A 226 -2.39 -20.01 0.37
N LEU A 227 -2.08 -18.71 0.44
CA LEU A 227 -3.08 -17.64 0.32
C LEU A 227 -3.79 -17.67 -1.02
N VAL A 228 -3.03 -17.75 -2.14
CA VAL A 228 -3.58 -17.64 -3.49
C VAL A 228 -4.63 -18.71 -3.77
N PRO A 229 -4.37 -20.03 -3.61
CA PRO A 229 -5.37 -21.04 -3.88
C PRO A 229 -6.53 -21.01 -2.87
N TRP A 230 -6.29 -20.62 -1.61
CA TRP A 230 -7.33 -20.47 -0.62
C TRP A 230 -8.30 -19.35 -0.99
N ALA A 231 -7.81 -18.17 -1.32
CA ALA A 231 -8.65 -17.02 -1.66
C ALA A 231 -9.45 -17.27 -2.95
N ALA A 232 -8.81 -17.82 -3.97
CA ALA A 232 -9.50 -18.21 -5.21
C ALA A 232 -10.60 -19.25 -4.95
N GLY A 233 -10.33 -20.28 -4.14
CA GLY A 233 -11.34 -21.28 -3.80
C GLY A 233 -12.53 -20.70 -3.02
N VAL A 234 -12.30 -19.74 -2.11
CA VAL A 234 -13.38 -19.04 -1.39
C VAL A 234 -14.28 -18.27 -2.36
N VAL A 235 -13.70 -17.64 -3.36
CA VAL A 235 -14.45 -16.86 -4.36
C VAL A 235 -15.17 -17.80 -5.33
N ASP A 236 -14.55 -18.90 -5.76
CA ASP A 236 -15.17 -19.91 -6.64
C ASP A 236 -16.39 -20.59 -5.98
N ASP A 237 -16.32 -20.81 -4.66
CA ASP A 237 -17.40 -21.41 -3.87
C ASP A 237 -18.50 -20.39 -3.47
N ALA A 238 -18.29 -19.10 -3.71
CA ALA A 238 -19.25 -18.07 -3.35
C ALA A 238 -20.52 -18.16 -4.22
N PRO A 239 -21.72 -17.97 -3.64
CA PRO A 239 -22.95 -17.93 -4.43
C PRO A 239 -22.87 -16.79 -5.44
N SER A 240 -23.10 -17.10 -6.71
CA SER A 240 -23.17 -16.09 -7.78
C SER A 240 -24.24 -15.06 -7.40
N PRO A 241 -23.97 -13.73 -7.58
CA PRO A 241 -25.00 -12.73 -7.33
C PRO A 241 -26.24 -13.08 -8.13
N ALA A 242 -27.39 -13.19 -7.45
CA ALA A 242 -28.66 -13.48 -8.11
C ALA A 242 -28.88 -12.43 -9.22
N SER A 243 -29.06 -12.88 -10.44
CA SER A 243 -29.45 -11.99 -11.53
C SER A 243 -30.65 -11.16 -11.06
N PRO A 244 -30.68 -9.84 -11.33
CA PRO A 244 -31.83 -9.02 -10.98
C PRO A 244 -33.09 -9.70 -11.54
N PRO A 245 -34.20 -9.73 -10.80
CA PRO A 245 -35.44 -10.33 -11.29
C PRO A 245 -35.77 -9.72 -12.64
N ASP A 246 -36.01 -10.59 -13.61
CA ASP A 246 -36.37 -10.24 -14.98
C ASP A 246 -37.49 -9.21 -14.90
N GLU A 247 -37.22 -7.97 -15.32
CA GLU A 247 -38.19 -6.87 -15.28
C GLU A 247 -39.35 -7.29 -16.16
N ALA A 248 -40.46 -7.65 -15.53
CA ALA A 248 -41.68 -8.09 -16.25
C ALA A 248 -41.99 -7.04 -17.34
N PRO A 249 -42.25 -7.47 -18.59
CA PRO A 249 -42.53 -6.53 -19.66
C PRO A 249 -43.72 -5.66 -19.25
N PRO A 250 -43.67 -4.34 -19.58
CA PRO A 250 -44.73 -3.40 -19.21
C PRO A 250 -46.05 -3.91 -19.72
N GLU A 251 -47.06 -4.05 -18.81
CA GLU A 251 -48.44 -4.39 -19.21
C GLU A 251 -48.92 -3.40 -20.25
N ASP A 252 -49.24 -3.91 -21.43
CA ASP A 252 -49.83 -3.12 -22.54
C ASP A 252 -51.22 -2.64 -22.10
N THR A 253 -51.29 -1.45 -21.51
CA THR A 253 -52.51 -0.69 -21.25
C THR A 253 -52.96 0.05 -22.54
N SER A 254 -53.34 -0.72 -23.57
CA SER A 254 -54.05 -0.14 -24.69
C SER A 254 -55.49 0.15 -24.28
N PRO A 255 -56.01 1.38 -24.40
CA PRO A 255 -57.39 1.70 -24.10
C PRO A 255 -58.28 1.09 -25.17
N GLN A 256 -59.21 0.18 -24.78
CA GLN A 256 -60.26 -0.30 -25.63
C GLN A 256 -61.17 0.90 -25.99
N ARG A 257 -61.21 1.25 -27.27
CA ARG A 257 -62.23 2.16 -27.82
C ARG A 257 -63.59 1.42 -27.94
N THR A 258 -64.57 1.92 -27.24
CA THR A 258 -66.01 1.75 -27.53
C THR A 258 -66.47 2.83 -28.45
#